data_ac6c2fad76206e70fabcdaffaec215f5
#
_entry.id   ac6c2fad76206e70fabcdaffaec215f5
#
_cell.length_a   1.000
_cell.length_b   1.000
_cell.length_c   1.000
_cell.angle_alpha   90.00
_cell.angle_beta   90.00
_cell.angle_gamma   90.00
#
_symmetry.space_group_name_H-M   'P 1'
#
loop_
_entity.id
_entity.type
_entity.pdbx_description
1 polymer ?
#
loop_
_entity_poly.entity_id
_entity_poly.type
_entity_poly.pdbx_seq_one_letter_code
_entity_poly.pdbx_strand_id
1 'polypeptide(L)'
;MNNVLNEGKEDFSRPILWIVIPCYNEEDVLPITAPMFLEQIQTMISKKKISAKSRILFVNDGSKDSTWDIICKLAQEDEHYIGISQSRNRGHQNAVLAGLMEARDVCDITISIDCDGQDDITAMERMADEYLAGAEVVYGVRSKRDTDTFFKRFTAESFYKLLDKMGVETVYNHADYRLISARVLQEFAGFQEVNIFFKRYDSACGI
;
A
#
# COMPACT_ATOMS: atom_id res chain seq x y z
N MET A 1 26.49 -37.11 3.38
CA MET A 1 25.18 -37.27 3.98
C MET A 1 25.04 -36.18 5.03
N ASN A 2 23.98 -35.42 5.02
CA ASN A 2 23.54 -34.29 5.84
C ASN A 2 23.81 -32.90 5.24
N ASN A 3 22.94 -32.54 4.27
CA ASN A 3 22.62 -31.13 3.99
C ASN A 3 21.25 -31.05 3.32
N VAL A 4 20.23 -31.55 3.99
CA VAL A 4 18.83 -31.31 3.64
C VAL A 4 18.12 -31.19 4.98
N LEU A 5 17.83 -29.99 5.45
CA LEU A 5 16.81 -29.62 6.46
C LEU A 5 17.10 -28.19 6.94
N ASN A 6 16.86 -27.20 6.09
CA ASN A 6 16.66 -25.83 6.56
C ASN A 6 15.75 -25.00 5.64
N GLU A 7 14.86 -25.69 4.91
CA GLU A 7 13.75 -25.05 4.21
C GLU A 7 12.50 -25.29 5.06
N GLY A 8 12.06 -24.27 5.81
CA GLY A 8 10.79 -24.38 6.53
C GLY A 8 10.70 -23.70 7.89
N LYS A 9 11.58 -22.78 8.23
CA LYS A 9 11.25 -21.82 9.28
C LYS A 9 10.50 -20.69 8.59
N GLU A 10 9.16 -20.72 8.63
CA GLU A 10 8.33 -19.58 8.32
C GLU A 10 8.90 -18.35 9.05
N ASP A 11 9.24 -17.34 8.28
CA ASP A 11 9.90 -16.12 8.76
C ASP A 11 8.87 -15.23 9.42
N PHE A 12 8.36 -15.62 10.59
CA PHE A 12 7.37 -14.89 11.40
C PHE A 12 7.90 -13.55 11.95
N SER A 13 9.12 -13.17 11.62
CA SER A 13 9.76 -11.98 12.20
C SER A 13 9.70 -10.75 11.30
N ARG A 14 9.19 -10.86 10.06
CA ARG A 14 9.19 -9.75 9.10
C ARG A 14 7.79 -9.30 8.76
N PRO A 15 7.55 -7.98 8.71
CA PRO A 15 6.22 -7.48 8.46
C PRO A 15 5.74 -7.84 7.05
N ILE A 16 4.49 -8.21 6.94
CA ILE A 16 3.77 -8.33 5.68
C ILE A 16 3.40 -6.92 5.23
N LEU A 17 3.92 -6.50 4.09
CA LEU A 17 3.61 -5.21 3.46
C LEU A 17 2.56 -5.38 2.38
N TRP A 18 1.51 -4.55 2.40
CA TRP A 18 0.64 -4.34 1.24
C TRP A 18 0.82 -2.93 0.68
N ILE A 19 1.23 -2.83 -0.60
CA ILE A 19 1.27 -1.56 -1.32
C ILE A 19 -0.12 -1.31 -1.90
N VAL A 20 -0.76 -0.22 -1.52
CA VAL A 20 -2.11 0.17 -1.97
C VAL A 20 -2.00 1.24 -3.05
N ILE A 21 -2.47 0.93 -4.25
CA ILE A 21 -2.33 1.78 -5.44
C ILE A 21 -3.71 2.05 -6.03
N PRO A 22 -4.27 3.26 -5.86
CA PRO A 22 -5.52 3.64 -6.51
C PRO A 22 -5.30 3.85 -8.01
N CYS A 23 -6.23 3.33 -8.84
CA CYS A 23 -6.16 3.41 -10.30
C CYS A 23 -7.50 3.90 -10.86
N TYR A 24 -7.46 4.92 -11.72
CA TYR A 24 -8.62 5.39 -12.47
C TYR A 24 -8.23 5.83 -13.87
N ASN A 25 -8.59 5.04 -14.89
CA ASN A 25 -8.20 5.22 -16.29
C ASN A 25 -6.67 5.30 -16.48
N GLU A 26 -5.98 4.24 -16.03
CA GLU A 26 -4.51 4.14 -16.03
C GLU A 26 -4.00 3.05 -16.99
N GLU A 27 -4.76 2.76 -18.08
CA GLU A 27 -4.41 1.70 -19.03
C GLU A 27 -3.03 1.87 -19.69
N ASP A 28 -2.59 3.12 -19.88
CA ASP A 28 -1.29 3.45 -20.49
C ASP A 28 -0.15 3.41 -19.45
N VAL A 29 -0.43 3.66 -18.19
CA VAL A 29 0.57 3.83 -17.11
C VAL A 29 0.84 2.53 -16.40
N LEU A 30 -0.21 1.78 -16.09
CA LEU A 30 -0.13 0.56 -15.28
C LEU A 30 0.83 -0.51 -15.84
N PRO A 31 0.89 -0.76 -17.17
CA PRO A 31 1.86 -1.71 -17.73
C PRO A 31 3.33 -1.31 -17.51
N ILE A 32 3.59 -0.02 -17.28
CA ILE A 32 4.94 0.52 -17.06
C ILE A 32 5.28 0.47 -15.58
N THR A 33 4.35 0.87 -14.71
CA THR A 33 4.63 1.08 -13.28
C THR A 33 4.47 -0.21 -12.46
N ALA A 34 3.57 -1.12 -12.82
CA ALA A 34 3.38 -2.37 -12.09
C ALA A 34 4.67 -3.21 -11.96
N PRO A 35 5.48 -3.40 -13.01
CA PRO A 35 6.76 -4.10 -12.88
C PRO A 35 7.74 -3.41 -11.92
N MET A 36 7.71 -2.06 -11.84
CA MET A 36 8.59 -1.30 -10.93
C MET A 36 8.21 -1.56 -9.47
N PHE A 37 6.92 -1.63 -9.15
CA PHE A 37 6.45 -1.98 -7.81
C PHE A 37 6.80 -3.42 -7.44
N LEU A 38 6.73 -4.36 -8.41
CA LEU A 38 7.11 -5.76 -8.19
C LEU A 38 8.60 -5.88 -7.90
N GLU A 39 9.45 -5.23 -8.71
CA GLU A 39 10.91 -5.20 -8.50
C GLU A 39 11.26 -4.66 -7.10
N GLN A 40 10.55 -3.60 -6.67
CA GLN A 40 10.76 -3.01 -5.35
C GLN A 40 10.38 -3.98 -4.21
N ILE A 41 9.22 -4.65 -4.28
CA ILE A 41 8.83 -5.67 -3.29
C ILE A 41 9.87 -6.80 -3.26
N GLN A 42 10.25 -7.34 -4.41
CA GLN A 42 11.25 -8.42 -4.51
C GLN A 42 12.61 -8.00 -3.93
N THR A 43 13.01 -6.75 -4.18
CA THR A 43 14.22 -6.17 -3.59
C THR A 43 14.12 -6.11 -2.06
N MET A 44 13.00 -5.63 -1.51
CA MET A 44 12.81 -5.56 -0.06
C MET A 44 12.72 -6.94 0.59
N ILE A 45 12.14 -7.93 -0.08
CA ILE A 45 12.11 -9.35 0.36
C ILE A 45 13.53 -9.91 0.38
N SER A 46 14.29 -9.72 -0.70
CA SER A 46 15.69 -10.21 -0.80
C SER A 46 16.60 -9.62 0.28
N LYS A 47 16.40 -8.34 0.61
CA LYS A 47 17.08 -7.63 1.71
C LYS A 47 16.53 -8.00 3.08
N LYS A 48 15.54 -8.88 3.14
CA LYS A 48 14.92 -9.33 4.39
C LYS A 48 14.26 -8.22 5.21
N LYS A 49 13.72 -7.21 4.61
CA LYS A 49 13.00 -6.10 5.26
C LYS A 49 11.52 -6.37 5.44
N ILE A 50 10.94 -7.15 4.52
CA ILE A 50 9.53 -7.53 4.52
C ILE A 50 9.37 -9.02 4.25
N SER A 51 8.21 -9.56 4.54
CA SER A 51 7.83 -10.96 4.30
C SER A 51 7.62 -11.24 2.81
N ALA A 52 7.89 -12.46 2.35
CA ALA A 52 7.51 -12.95 1.01
C ALA A 52 5.98 -12.97 0.79
N LYS A 53 5.18 -12.88 1.86
CA LYS A 53 3.70 -12.76 1.78
C LYS A 53 3.22 -11.35 1.44
N SER A 54 4.14 -10.38 1.22
CA SER A 54 3.80 -9.00 0.86
C SER A 54 3.16 -8.94 -0.52
N ARG A 55 2.26 -7.95 -0.75
CA ARG A 55 1.42 -7.86 -1.95
C ARG A 55 1.33 -6.41 -2.46
N ILE A 56 0.95 -6.28 -3.74
CA ILE A 56 0.61 -5.03 -4.41
C ILE A 56 -0.89 -5.08 -4.69
N LEU A 57 -1.65 -4.21 -4.02
CA LEU A 57 -3.09 -4.11 -4.16
C LEU A 57 -3.45 -2.94 -5.07
N PHE A 58 -3.87 -3.22 -6.28
CA PHE A 58 -4.46 -2.23 -7.17
C PHE A 58 -5.95 -2.04 -6.86
N VAL A 59 -6.35 -0.80 -6.68
CA VAL A 59 -7.75 -0.43 -6.40
C VAL A 59 -8.32 0.30 -7.60
N ASN A 60 -9.06 -0.41 -8.45
CA ASN A 60 -9.75 0.20 -9.58
C ASN A 60 -10.95 1.03 -9.10
N ASP A 61 -10.89 2.35 -9.28
CA ASP A 61 -11.96 3.29 -8.91
C ASP A 61 -13.02 3.42 -10.03
N GLY A 62 -13.49 2.29 -10.55
CA GLY A 62 -14.53 2.26 -11.58
C GLY A 62 -14.06 2.86 -12.90
N SER A 63 -12.88 2.50 -13.39
CA SER A 63 -12.33 2.89 -14.69
C SER A 63 -13.26 2.51 -15.84
N LYS A 64 -13.16 3.26 -16.93
CA LYS A 64 -13.95 3.05 -18.15
C LYS A 64 -13.12 2.51 -19.32
N ASP A 65 -11.82 2.48 -19.14
CA ASP A 65 -10.81 1.96 -20.06
C ASP A 65 -10.41 0.52 -19.69
N SER A 66 -9.30 0.02 -20.24
CA SER A 66 -8.81 -1.34 -20.01
C SER A 66 -8.07 -1.52 -18.67
N THR A 67 -8.07 -0.54 -17.76
CA THR A 67 -7.34 -0.60 -16.48
C THR A 67 -7.66 -1.86 -15.69
N TRP A 68 -8.95 -2.21 -15.58
CA TRP A 68 -9.36 -3.39 -14.80
C TRP A 68 -8.90 -4.70 -15.44
N ASP A 69 -8.97 -4.81 -16.76
CA ASP A 69 -8.52 -5.99 -17.49
C ASP A 69 -7.01 -6.21 -17.32
N ILE A 70 -6.24 -5.10 -17.31
CA ILE A 70 -4.79 -5.13 -17.05
C ILE A 70 -4.51 -5.62 -15.63
N ILE A 71 -5.23 -5.09 -14.61
CA ILE A 71 -5.07 -5.54 -13.22
C ILE A 71 -5.36 -7.03 -13.10
N CYS A 72 -6.44 -7.52 -13.71
CA CYS A 72 -6.78 -8.93 -13.72
C CYS A 72 -5.68 -9.80 -14.34
N LYS A 73 -5.09 -9.34 -15.44
CA LYS A 73 -4.00 -10.04 -16.11
C LYS A 73 -2.74 -10.09 -15.23
N LEU A 74 -2.35 -8.98 -14.61
CA LEU A 74 -1.22 -8.92 -13.69
C LEU A 74 -1.40 -9.91 -12.52
N ALA A 75 -2.59 -9.99 -11.94
CA ALA A 75 -2.91 -10.91 -10.84
C ALA A 75 -2.86 -12.40 -11.26
N GLN A 76 -2.99 -12.70 -12.56
CA GLN A 76 -2.80 -14.06 -13.08
C GLN A 76 -1.32 -14.38 -13.36
N GLU A 77 -0.50 -13.37 -13.65
CA GLU A 77 0.91 -13.52 -14.00
C GLU A 77 1.82 -13.70 -12.78
N ASP A 78 1.52 -12.99 -11.67
CA ASP A 78 2.34 -13.04 -10.45
C ASP A 78 1.46 -12.93 -9.19
N GLU A 79 1.70 -13.80 -8.21
CA GLU A 79 0.95 -13.87 -6.95
C GLU A 79 1.06 -12.61 -6.08
N HIS A 80 2.08 -11.78 -6.30
CA HIS A 80 2.23 -10.53 -5.56
C HIS A 80 1.19 -9.47 -5.96
N TYR A 81 0.56 -9.60 -7.13
CA TYR A 81 -0.46 -8.68 -7.59
C TYR A 81 -1.85 -9.09 -7.13
N ILE A 82 -2.60 -8.15 -6.60
CA ILE A 82 -4.00 -8.31 -6.21
C ILE A 82 -4.78 -7.12 -6.74
N GLY A 83 -6.03 -7.34 -7.13
CA GLY A 83 -6.94 -6.29 -7.60
C GLY A 83 -8.26 -6.29 -6.85
N ILE A 84 -8.77 -5.10 -6.54
CA ILE A 84 -10.17 -4.89 -6.15
C ILE A 84 -10.78 -3.83 -7.05
N SER A 85 -12.09 -3.92 -7.31
CA SER A 85 -12.79 -2.97 -8.17
C SER A 85 -13.99 -2.38 -7.47
N GLN A 86 -14.10 -1.06 -7.49
CA GLN A 86 -15.29 -0.34 -7.05
C GLN A 86 -16.33 -0.34 -8.17
N SER A 87 -17.61 -0.38 -7.82
CA SER A 87 -18.72 -0.41 -8.78
C SER A 87 -18.83 0.86 -9.62
N ARG A 88 -18.22 1.96 -9.19
CA ARG A 88 -18.18 3.27 -9.87
C ARG A 88 -17.06 4.11 -9.26
N ASN A 89 -16.67 5.17 -9.99
CA ASN A 89 -15.74 6.16 -9.47
C ASN A 89 -16.31 6.82 -8.19
N ARG A 90 -15.53 6.77 -7.11
CA ARG A 90 -15.81 7.34 -5.80
C ARG A 90 -14.80 8.42 -5.42
N GLY A 91 -13.78 8.61 -6.27
CA GLY A 91 -12.67 9.53 -6.06
C GLY A 91 -11.49 8.90 -5.35
N HIS A 92 -10.32 9.45 -5.65
CA HIS A 92 -9.01 8.94 -5.24
C HIS A 92 -8.93 8.56 -3.74
N GLN A 93 -9.35 9.46 -2.85
CA GLN A 93 -9.28 9.22 -1.40
C GLN A 93 -10.13 8.02 -0.95
N ASN A 94 -11.29 7.81 -1.58
CA ASN A 94 -12.12 6.66 -1.29
C ASN A 94 -11.51 5.38 -1.84
N ALA A 95 -10.82 5.42 -2.98
CA ALA A 95 -10.09 4.27 -3.50
C ALA A 95 -8.93 3.87 -2.58
N VAL A 96 -8.12 4.85 -2.13
CA VAL A 96 -7.05 4.61 -1.15
C VAL A 96 -7.62 3.99 0.13
N LEU A 97 -8.67 4.60 0.70
CA LEU A 97 -9.30 4.09 1.93
C LEU A 97 -9.83 2.67 1.75
N ALA A 98 -10.41 2.36 0.58
CA ALA A 98 -10.86 1.03 0.24
C ALA A 98 -9.75 -0.01 0.33
N GLY A 99 -8.62 0.28 -0.31
CA GLY A 99 -7.46 -0.60 -0.27
C GLY A 99 -6.88 -0.76 1.13
N LEU A 100 -6.81 0.32 1.90
CA LEU A 100 -6.33 0.28 3.29
C LEU A 100 -7.23 -0.59 4.18
N MET A 101 -8.56 -0.48 4.02
CA MET A 101 -9.52 -1.29 4.79
C MET A 101 -9.49 -2.77 4.39
N GLU A 102 -9.26 -3.10 3.12
CA GLU A 102 -9.05 -4.47 2.65
C GLU A 102 -7.77 -5.08 3.23
N ALA A 103 -6.70 -4.30 3.31
CA ALA A 103 -5.39 -4.75 3.76
C ALA A 103 -5.29 -4.94 5.29
N ARG A 104 -6.06 -4.20 6.10
CA ARG A 104 -5.89 -4.03 7.55
C ARG A 104 -5.81 -5.33 8.37
N ASP A 105 -6.52 -6.38 7.93
CA ASP A 105 -6.65 -7.63 8.69
C ASP A 105 -5.72 -8.73 8.15
N VAL A 106 -4.98 -8.46 7.07
CA VAL A 106 -4.15 -9.45 6.36
C VAL A 106 -2.69 -9.04 6.20
N CYS A 107 -2.31 -7.85 6.63
CA CYS A 107 -0.94 -7.36 6.61
C CYS A 107 -0.55 -6.72 7.96
N ASP A 108 0.73 -6.44 8.13
CA ASP A 108 1.26 -5.71 9.30
C ASP A 108 1.39 -4.22 9.01
N ILE A 109 1.69 -3.87 7.77
CA ILE A 109 1.87 -2.50 7.30
C ILE A 109 1.31 -2.31 5.90
N THR A 110 0.80 -1.12 5.64
CA THR A 110 0.43 -0.68 4.29
C THR A 110 1.29 0.49 3.86
N ILE A 111 1.54 0.60 2.55
CA ILE A 111 2.08 1.82 1.93
C ILE A 111 1.11 2.23 0.83
N SER A 112 0.50 3.41 0.93
CA SER A 112 -0.27 4.00 -0.16
C SER A 112 0.64 4.85 -1.05
N ILE A 113 0.50 4.72 -2.38
CA ILE A 113 1.27 5.45 -3.39
C ILE A 113 0.46 5.59 -4.66
N ASP A 114 0.67 6.67 -5.42
CA ASP A 114 0.03 6.89 -6.71
C ASP A 114 0.55 5.95 -7.81
N CYS A 115 -0.32 5.62 -8.78
CA CYS A 115 0.02 4.73 -9.89
C CYS A 115 1.00 5.34 -10.89
N ASP A 116 1.14 6.67 -10.96
CA ASP A 116 1.79 7.44 -12.03
C ASP A 116 3.33 7.38 -12.02
N GLY A 117 3.92 6.78 -10.98
CA GLY A 117 5.37 6.63 -10.85
C GLY A 117 6.14 7.94 -10.60
N GLN A 118 5.45 9.03 -10.22
CA GLN A 118 6.10 10.30 -9.89
C GLN A 118 6.77 10.29 -8.51
N ASP A 119 6.33 9.42 -7.62
CA ASP A 119 6.91 9.27 -6.30
C ASP A 119 8.13 8.33 -6.32
N ASP A 120 9.07 8.55 -5.41
CA ASP A 120 10.26 7.71 -5.27
C ASP A 120 9.90 6.35 -4.66
N ILE A 121 9.66 5.35 -5.50
CA ILE A 121 9.32 3.98 -5.09
C ILE A 121 10.39 3.40 -4.15
N THR A 122 11.66 3.78 -4.30
CA THR A 122 12.75 3.25 -3.46
C THR A 122 12.67 3.73 -2.02
N ALA A 123 11.95 4.82 -1.75
CA ALA A 123 11.72 5.32 -0.40
C ALA A 123 10.91 4.36 0.49
N MET A 124 10.16 3.40 -0.09
CA MET A 124 9.45 2.36 0.65
C MET A 124 10.37 1.56 1.56
N GLU A 125 11.61 1.33 1.12
CA GLU A 125 12.61 0.60 1.92
C GLU A 125 12.93 1.34 3.23
N ARG A 126 13.08 2.66 3.15
CA ARG A 126 13.33 3.51 4.33
C ARG A 126 12.10 3.63 5.21
N MET A 127 10.89 3.68 4.62
CA MET A 127 9.65 3.65 5.39
C MET A 127 9.51 2.37 6.20
N ALA A 128 9.86 1.21 5.62
CA ALA A 128 9.86 -0.06 6.34
C ALA A 128 10.92 -0.08 7.47
N ASP A 129 12.09 0.53 7.27
CA ASP A 129 13.10 0.67 8.34
C ASP A 129 12.59 1.52 9.51
N GLU A 130 11.88 2.62 9.23
CA GLU A 130 11.28 3.45 10.27
C GLU A 130 10.18 2.70 11.05
N TYR A 131 9.38 1.87 10.37
CA TYR A 131 8.42 0.99 11.04
C TYR A 131 9.14 -0.01 11.96
N LEU A 132 10.19 -0.68 11.47
CA LEU A 132 10.98 -1.61 12.27
C LEU A 132 11.67 -0.91 13.47
N ALA A 133 11.92 0.38 13.36
CA ALA A 133 12.41 1.21 14.47
C ALA A 133 11.28 1.70 15.42
N GLY A 134 10.02 1.28 15.18
CA GLY A 134 8.87 1.54 16.05
C GLY A 134 7.97 2.71 15.63
N ALA A 135 8.08 3.20 14.38
CA ALA A 135 7.14 4.18 13.86
C ALA A 135 5.87 3.47 13.36
N GLU A 136 4.70 3.96 13.73
CA GLU A 136 3.41 3.41 13.30
C GLU A 136 2.86 4.09 12.04
N VAL A 137 3.31 5.32 11.76
CA VAL A 137 2.96 6.10 10.57
C VAL A 137 4.20 6.82 10.06
N VAL A 138 4.48 6.69 8.76
CA VAL A 138 5.60 7.36 8.08
C VAL A 138 5.10 8.06 6.83
N TYR A 139 5.40 9.34 6.68
CA TYR A 139 5.01 10.13 5.51
C TYR A 139 6.17 10.28 4.52
N GLY A 140 5.89 10.05 3.23
CA GLY A 140 6.76 10.47 2.14
C GLY A 140 6.58 11.97 1.89
N VAL A 141 7.64 12.74 2.09
CA VAL A 141 7.62 14.18 1.82
C VAL A 141 8.48 14.47 0.60
N ARG A 142 7.89 15.08 -0.44
CA ARG A 142 8.65 15.56 -1.61
C ARG A 142 9.57 16.69 -1.16
N SER A 143 10.89 16.47 -1.14
CA SER A 143 11.85 17.53 -0.90
C SER A 143 11.90 18.44 -2.13
N LYS A 144 11.74 19.75 -1.95
CA LYS A 144 12.21 20.73 -2.95
C LYS A 144 13.71 20.50 -3.11
N ARG A 145 14.18 20.44 -4.38
CA ARG A 145 15.59 20.31 -4.74
C ARG A 145 16.46 21.20 -3.83
N ASP A 146 17.30 20.58 -3.10
CA ASP A 146 18.52 20.88 -2.40
C ASP A 146 18.47 20.48 -0.93
N THR A 147 19.27 19.42 -0.64
CA THR A 147 19.66 18.93 0.69
C THR A 147 18.57 18.49 1.66
N ASP A 148 18.68 17.22 2.03
CA ASP A 148 18.04 16.51 3.15
C ASP A 148 16.60 16.03 2.96
N THR A 149 16.52 14.74 2.71
CA THR A 149 15.27 13.96 2.76
C THR A 149 14.79 13.89 4.21
N PHE A 150 13.90 14.78 4.62
CA PHE A 150 13.31 14.75 5.96
C PHE A 150 12.10 13.80 5.99
N PHE A 151 12.31 12.58 6.48
CA PHE A 151 11.21 11.78 7.00
C PHE A 151 10.85 12.30 8.39
N LYS A 152 9.62 12.85 8.57
CA LYS A 152 9.11 13.14 9.90
C LYS A 152 8.54 11.88 10.50
N ARG A 153 9.18 11.39 11.55
CA ARG A 153 8.70 10.32 12.41
C ARG A 153 7.60 10.88 13.30
N PHE A 154 6.38 10.39 13.14
CA PHE A 154 5.29 10.69 14.07
C PHE A 154 5.15 9.55 15.08
N THR A 155 5.17 9.89 16.36
CA THR A 155 4.78 8.97 17.43
C THR A 155 3.25 8.79 17.44
N ALA A 156 2.77 7.70 18.03
CA ALA A 156 1.34 7.43 18.16
C ALA A 156 0.56 8.62 18.75
N GLU A 157 1.14 9.34 19.73
CA GLU A 157 0.52 10.52 20.34
C GLU A 157 0.28 11.67 19.35
N SER A 158 1.20 11.89 18.42
CA SER A 158 1.03 12.92 17.39
C SER A 158 -0.07 12.54 16.40
N PHE A 159 -0.22 11.25 16.15
CA PHE A 159 -1.28 10.72 15.30
C PHE A 159 -2.66 10.84 15.96
N TYR A 160 -2.81 10.50 17.25
CA TYR A 160 -4.06 10.71 17.99
C TYR A 160 -4.46 12.20 18.08
N LYS A 161 -3.48 13.10 18.24
CA LYS A 161 -3.72 14.55 18.16
C LYS A 161 -4.12 15.02 16.75
N LEU A 162 -3.65 14.33 15.71
CA LEU A 162 -4.05 14.61 14.33
C LEU A 162 -5.48 14.10 14.07
N LEU A 163 -5.88 12.96 14.60
CA LEU A 163 -7.25 12.44 14.55
C LEU A 163 -8.23 13.38 15.26
N ASP A 164 -7.86 13.93 16.39
CA ASP A 164 -8.64 14.93 17.14
C ASP A 164 -8.82 16.26 16.36
N LYS A 165 -7.85 16.59 15.50
CA LYS A 165 -7.88 17.75 14.61
C LYS A 165 -8.52 17.48 13.24
N MET A 166 -8.77 16.25 12.86
CA MET A 166 -9.40 15.89 11.58
C MET A 166 -10.91 16.22 11.51
N GLY A 167 -11.47 16.85 12.54
CA GLY A 167 -12.67 17.65 12.40
C GLY A 167 -12.39 18.91 11.58
N VAL A 168 -12.12 18.75 10.24
CA VAL A 168 -12.05 19.85 9.26
C VAL A 168 -10.84 20.79 9.36
N GLU A 169 -9.70 20.37 8.78
CA GLU A 169 -8.90 21.28 7.94
C GLU A 169 -7.92 20.46 7.12
N THR A 170 -8.08 20.53 5.79
CA THR A 170 -7.18 19.95 4.80
C THR A 170 -5.76 20.43 5.06
N VAL A 171 -4.89 19.53 5.50
CA VAL A 171 -3.45 19.80 5.47
C VAL A 171 -3.02 19.75 4.01
N TYR A 172 -2.91 20.92 3.41
CA TYR A 172 -2.40 21.13 2.06
C TYR A 172 -1.01 20.48 1.91
N ASN A 173 -0.82 19.67 0.86
CA ASN A 173 0.50 19.20 0.37
C ASN A 173 1.11 17.96 1.03
N HIS A 174 0.34 17.05 1.59
CA HIS A 174 0.83 15.69 1.86
C HIS A 174 0.47 14.81 0.67
N ALA A 175 1.52 14.37 -0.06
CA ALA A 175 1.37 13.29 -1.01
C ALA A 175 0.68 12.10 -0.29
N ASP A 176 -0.20 11.38 -0.99
CA ASP A 176 -0.86 10.17 -0.46
C ASP A 176 0.13 9.02 -0.22
N TYR A 177 1.42 9.33 -0.36
CA TYR A 177 2.55 8.44 -0.12
C TYR A 177 2.85 8.33 1.38
N ARG A 178 2.35 7.28 2.00
CA ARG A 178 2.49 7.05 3.44
C ARG A 178 2.48 5.58 3.79
N LEU A 179 3.24 5.22 4.84
CA LEU A 179 3.14 3.94 5.51
C LEU A 179 2.21 4.09 6.73
N ILE A 180 1.33 3.11 6.93
CA ILE A 180 0.46 3.02 8.10
C ILE A 180 0.48 1.57 8.59
N SER A 181 0.64 1.35 9.90
CA SER A 181 0.55 0.02 10.50
C SER A 181 -0.89 -0.49 10.54
N ALA A 182 -1.05 -1.82 10.51
CA ALA A 182 -2.36 -2.47 10.64
C ALA A 182 -3.05 -2.10 11.96
N ARG A 183 -2.28 -1.95 13.06
CA ARG A 183 -2.81 -1.50 14.35
C ARG A 183 -3.51 -0.16 14.24
N VAL A 184 -2.90 0.80 13.57
CA VAL A 184 -3.48 2.12 13.34
C VAL A 184 -4.71 2.03 12.42
N LEU A 185 -4.68 1.18 11.38
CA LEU A 185 -5.84 0.96 10.51
C LEU A 185 -7.02 0.33 11.24
N GLN A 186 -6.77 -0.59 12.18
CA GLN A 186 -7.82 -1.20 13.02
C GLN A 186 -8.49 -0.17 13.92
N GLU A 187 -7.74 0.74 14.53
CA GLU A 187 -8.30 1.87 15.30
C GLU A 187 -9.15 2.78 14.39
N PHE A 188 -8.67 3.05 13.17
CA PHE A 188 -9.40 3.84 12.18
C PHE A 188 -10.75 3.21 11.80
N ALA A 189 -10.81 1.89 11.69
CA ALA A 189 -12.04 1.18 11.33
C ALA A 189 -13.14 1.27 12.38
N GLY A 190 -12.79 1.62 13.63
CA GLY A 190 -13.74 1.87 14.72
C GLY A 190 -14.56 3.17 14.55
N PHE A 191 -14.13 4.08 13.68
CA PHE A 191 -14.88 5.30 13.38
C PHE A 191 -16.00 4.99 12.39
N GLN A 192 -17.26 5.11 12.81
CA GLN A 192 -18.47 4.64 12.12
C GLN A 192 -18.85 5.41 10.83
N GLU A 193 -18.05 6.34 10.32
CA GLU A 193 -18.40 7.18 9.17
C GLU A 193 -18.03 6.59 7.81
N VAL A 194 -17.46 5.37 7.75
CA VAL A 194 -16.98 4.78 6.50
C VAL A 194 -17.85 3.60 6.09
N ASN A 195 -19.05 3.86 5.57
CA ASN A 195 -19.83 2.87 4.83
C ASN A 195 -19.32 2.77 3.39
N ILE A 196 -18.25 2.01 3.18
CA ILE A 196 -17.75 1.71 1.84
C ILE A 196 -18.04 0.24 1.55
N PHE A 197 -18.96 -0.05 0.63
CA PHE A 197 -19.24 -1.40 0.13
C PHE A 197 -18.21 -1.77 -0.93
N PHE A 198 -17.42 -2.84 -0.68
CA PHE A 198 -16.49 -3.42 -1.63
C PHE A 198 -16.93 -4.80 -2.08
N LYS A 199 -16.67 -5.08 -3.35
CA LYS A 199 -16.75 -6.42 -3.89
C LYS A 199 -15.32 -6.91 -4.11
N ARG A 200 -14.87 -7.85 -3.27
CA ARG A 200 -13.61 -8.54 -3.45
C ARG A 200 -13.77 -9.55 -4.59
N TYR A 201 -12.89 -9.50 -5.56
CA TYR A 201 -12.73 -10.56 -6.54
C TYR A 201 -11.43 -11.29 -6.22
N ASP A 202 -11.54 -12.34 -5.40
CA ASP A 202 -10.49 -13.34 -5.24
C ASP A 202 -10.43 -14.16 -6.52
N SER A 203 -9.27 -14.21 -7.17
CA SER A 203 -8.88 -15.16 -8.23
C SER A 203 -9.91 -15.47 -9.32
N ALA A 204 -10.97 -14.72 -9.46
CA ALA A 204 -12.02 -14.95 -10.42
C ALA A 204 -12.02 -13.88 -11.52
N CYS A 205 -10.87 -13.63 -12.15
CA CYS A 205 -10.82 -13.20 -13.53
C CYS A 205 -10.98 -14.45 -14.40
N GLY A 206 -12.05 -15.20 -14.19
CA GLY A 206 -12.35 -16.41 -14.89
C GLY A 206 -13.83 -16.70 -14.82
N ILE A 207 -14.50 -16.46 -15.93
CA ILE A 207 -15.84 -16.83 -16.39
C ILE A 207 -16.92 -15.84 -15.96
#